data_0d9cdb43d12102305d44aad937421e94
#
_entry.id   0d9cdb43d12102305d44aad937421e94
#
_cell.length_a   1.000
_cell.length_b   1.000
_cell.length_c   1.000
_cell.angle_alpha   90.00
_cell.angle_beta   90.00
_cell.angle_gamma   90.00
#
_symmetry.space_group_name_H-M   'P 1'
#
loop_
_entity.id
_entity.type
_entity.pdbx_description
1 polymer ?
#
loop_
_entity_poly.entity_id
_entity_poly.type
_entity_poly.pdbx_seq_one_letter_code
_entity_poly.pdbx_strand_id
1 'polypeptide(L)'
;MGSTRAGHSNDGSVRPPTRPFLVCLHDVTPAYARETEIMMRDLAPLLGRRLSLGIVPDWHGQWPLAEHPGYCQLLRESSQDLLLHGYCHQRKRGWGLTTWLAEGSDELNGLNPQETRDAIRSGQKVFAEVFGGPARGFVAPAWQLGNVSRPNGNLFGLEYVLGFFAIESAAGRRIPLATWTWDCGRWGWLGHVGHGTGRLLQSLGRGVPALATHPRDVERGFWPRILRLIQEHLEAGYEPTSIAELLQGTDAEVAA
;
A
#
# COMPACT_ATOMS: atom_id res chain seq x y z
N MET A 1 19.08 -40.46 39.61
CA MET A 1 19.54 -39.95 38.30
C MET A 1 18.30 -39.43 37.55
N GLY A 2 17.97 -38.18 37.74
CA GLY A 2 16.81 -37.53 37.14
C GLY A 2 17.29 -36.50 36.11
N SER A 3 17.01 -36.79 34.84
CA SER A 3 17.29 -35.86 33.72
C SER A 3 16.10 -34.95 33.54
N THR A 4 16.25 -33.70 33.93
CA THR A 4 15.31 -32.61 33.63
C THR A 4 15.54 -32.14 32.20
N ARG A 5 14.64 -32.48 31.28
CA ARG A 5 14.55 -31.87 29.95
C ARG A 5 14.01 -30.45 30.12
N ALA A 6 14.84 -29.46 29.84
CA ALA A 6 14.41 -28.07 29.64
C ALA A 6 13.63 -28.01 28.33
N GLY A 7 12.32 -27.75 28.46
CA GLY A 7 11.47 -27.42 27.31
C GLY A 7 11.82 -26.02 26.80
N HIS A 8 12.36 -25.92 25.59
CA HIS A 8 12.43 -24.67 24.86
C HIS A 8 11.02 -24.37 24.35
N SER A 9 10.31 -23.48 25.02
CA SER A 9 9.14 -22.82 24.45
C SER A 9 9.65 -21.82 23.41
N ASN A 10 9.51 -22.18 22.16
CA ASN A 10 9.71 -21.26 21.04
C ASN A 10 8.50 -20.31 21.04
N ASP A 11 8.57 -19.23 21.79
CA ASP A 11 7.62 -18.13 21.74
C ASP A 11 7.83 -17.43 20.40
N GLY A 12 6.91 -17.70 19.47
CA GLY A 12 6.89 -17.14 18.12
C GLY A 12 6.50 -15.66 18.04
N SER A 13 6.82 -14.87 19.07
CA SER A 13 6.64 -13.44 19.03
C SER A 13 7.64 -12.84 18.02
N VAL A 14 7.13 -12.47 16.85
CA VAL A 14 7.90 -11.71 15.85
C VAL A 14 8.24 -10.37 16.48
N ARG A 15 9.54 -10.15 16.78
CA ARG A 15 10.02 -8.88 17.28
C ARG A 15 9.75 -7.81 16.22
N PRO A 16 9.14 -6.66 16.57
CA PRO A 16 8.92 -5.59 15.61
C PRO A 16 10.26 -5.08 15.05
N PRO A 17 10.30 -4.70 13.78
CA PRO A 17 11.52 -4.22 13.13
C PRO A 17 12.02 -2.93 13.79
N THR A 18 13.31 -2.88 14.09
CA THR A 18 13.95 -1.71 14.74
C THR A 18 14.06 -0.52 13.81
N ARG A 19 14.13 -0.74 12.50
CA ARG A 19 14.15 0.29 11.43
C ARG A 19 13.19 -0.13 10.31
N PRO A 20 11.88 0.08 10.49
CA PRO A 20 10.88 -0.39 9.53
C PRO A 20 10.98 0.34 8.19
N PHE A 21 10.73 -0.40 7.10
CA PHE A 21 10.64 0.10 5.74
C PHE A 21 9.42 -0.51 5.05
N LEU A 22 8.48 0.33 4.63
CA LEU A 22 7.25 -0.09 3.99
C LEU A 22 7.36 0.02 2.47
N VAL A 23 6.96 -1.03 1.75
CA VAL A 23 6.78 -1.00 0.29
C VAL A 23 5.35 -1.35 -0.05
N CYS A 24 4.70 -0.51 -0.84
CA CYS A 24 3.34 -0.72 -1.34
C CYS A 24 3.33 -0.66 -2.87
N LEU A 25 2.83 -1.72 -3.50
CA LEU A 25 2.56 -1.76 -4.94
C LEU A 25 1.10 -1.35 -5.16
N HIS A 26 0.90 -0.23 -5.83
CA HIS A 26 -0.37 0.34 -6.21
C HIS A 26 -0.84 -0.19 -7.57
N ASP A 27 -2.08 0.13 -7.97
CA ASP A 27 -2.65 -0.18 -9.27
C ASP A 27 -2.58 -1.67 -9.63
N VAL A 28 -2.69 -2.54 -8.60
CA VAL A 28 -2.67 -3.99 -8.79
C VAL A 28 -3.98 -4.43 -9.40
N THR A 29 -3.93 -4.82 -10.68
CA THR A 29 -5.11 -5.16 -11.49
C THR A 29 -4.73 -6.16 -12.59
N PRO A 30 -5.66 -6.97 -13.08
CA PRO A 30 -5.40 -7.86 -14.21
C PRO A 30 -4.95 -7.13 -15.48
N ALA A 31 -5.33 -5.85 -15.64
CA ALA A 31 -4.87 -5.01 -16.76
C ALA A 31 -3.35 -4.87 -16.83
N TYR A 32 -2.67 -4.97 -15.68
CA TYR A 32 -1.21 -4.90 -15.53
C TYR A 32 -0.63 -6.21 -14.95
N ALA A 33 -1.24 -7.36 -15.25
CA ALA A 33 -0.82 -8.64 -14.69
C ALA A 33 0.67 -8.93 -14.92
N ARG A 34 1.15 -8.70 -16.14
CA ARG A 34 2.55 -8.95 -16.51
C ARG A 34 3.54 -8.10 -15.70
N GLU A 35 3.30 -6.81 -15.61
CA GLU A 35 4.13 -5.86 -14.87
C GLU A 35 4.09 -6.17 -13.37
N THR A 36 2.90 -6.46 -12.85
CA THR A 36 2.72 -6.90 -11.46
C THR A 36 3.52 -8.17 -11.16
N GLU A 37 3.45 -9.19 -12.02
CA GLU A 37 4.20 -10.44 -11.84
C GLU A 37 5.72 -10.22 -11.86
N ILE A 38 6.22 -9.35 -12.77
CA ILE A 38 7.63 -8.96 -12.79
C ILE A 38 8.03 -8.34 -11.46
N MET A 39 7.25 -7.36 -10.98
CA MET A 39 7.56 -6.65 -9.74
C MET A 39 7.52 -7.59 -8.53
N MET A 40 6.49 -8.41 -8.42
CA MET A 40 6.35 -9.37 -7.32
C MET A 40 7.47 -10.40 -7.30
N ARG A 41 7.86 -10.94 -8.46
CA ARG A 41 9.00 -11.86 -8.59
C ARG A 41 10.31 -11.22 -8.12
N ASP A 42 10.55 -9.97 -8.51
CA ASP A 42 11.79 -9.27 -8.19
C ASP A 42 11.81 -8.80 -6.71
N LEU A 43 10.65 -8.52 -6.12
CA LEU A 43 10.51 -8.10 -4.72
C LEU A 43 10.48 -9.27 -3.72
N ALA A 44 10.03 -10.44 -4.13
CA ALA A 44 9.88 -11.59 -3.22
C ALA A 44 11.17 -11.95 -2.46
N PRO A 45 12.39 -11.99 -3.08
CA PRO A 45 13.62 -12.28 -2.37
C PRO A 45 14.06 -11.16 -1.42
N LEU A 46 13.60 -9.93 -1.63
CA LEU A 46 13.96 -8.74 -0.85
C LEU A 46 13.03 -8.51 0.33
N LEU A 47 11.74 -8.70 0.13
CA LEU A 47 10.69 -8.31 1.08
C LEU A 47 9.95 -9.51 1.69
N GLY A 48 10.10 -10.71 1.12
CA GLY A 48 9.26 -11.84 1.46
C GLY A 48 7.80 -11.52 1.19
N ARG A 49 6.94 -11.77 2.19
CA ARG A 49 5.51 -11.44 2.12
C ARG A 49 5.17 -10.03 2.65
N ARG A 50 6.17 -9.25 3.10
CA ARG A 50 5.99 -7.90 3.65
C ARG A 50 5.85 -6.82 2.56
N LEU A 51 5.14 -7.16 1.50
CA LEU A 51 4.74 -6.27 0.43
C LEU A 51 3.25 -5.97 0.58
N SER A 52 2.87 -4.69 0.64
CA SER A 52 1.47 -4.28 0.62
C SER A 52 1.00 -4.12 -0.83
N LEU A 53 -0.20 -4.59 -1.15
CA LEU A 53 -0.78 -4.54 -2.49
C LEU A 53 -2.06 -3.70 -2.51
N GLY A 54 -2.04 -2.56 -3.20
CA GLY A 54 -3.20 -1.72 -3.48
C GLY A 54 -3.97 -2.26 -4.70
N ILE A 55 -5.04 -3.01 -4.44
CA ILE A 55 -5.77 -3.79 -5.44
C ILE A 55 -6.99 -3.03 -5.93
N VAL A 56 -7.13 -2.91 -7.25
CA VAL A 56 -8.29 -2.30 -7.92
C VAL A 56 -9.26 -3.40 -8.37
N PRO A 57 -10.50 -3.44 -7.81
CA PRO A 57 -11.47 -4.49 -8.10
C PRO A 57 -11.90 -4.63 -9.56
N ASP A 58 -12.03 -3.50 -10.27
CA ASP A 58 -12.48 -3.50 -11.67
C ASP A 58 -11.88 -2.30 -12.42
N TRP A 59 -10.66 -2.46 -12.90
CA TRP A 59 -9.91 -1.40 -13.56
C TRP A 59 -10.66 -0.82 -14.75
N HIS A 60 -11.05 0.45 -14.62
CA HIS A 60 -11.80 1.23 -15.62
C HIS A 60 -13.13 0.57 -16.05
N GLY A 61 -13.71 -0.33 -15.23
CA GLY A 61 -14.92 -1.08 -15.57
C GLY A 61 -14.72 -2.13 -16.68
N GLN A 62 -13.47 -2.56 -16.92
CA GLN A 62 -13.11 -3.45 -18.03
C GLN A 62 -12.32 -4.70 -17.61
N TRP A 63 -11.81 -4.71 -16.37
CA TRP A 63 -10.91 -5.76 -15.88
C TRP A 63 -11.33 -6.24 -14.49
N PRO A 64 -12.52 -6.87 -14.37
CA PRO A 64 -13.02 -7.33 -13.08
C PRO A 64 -12.17 -8.49 -12.55
N LEU A 65 -11.72 -8.38 -11.30
CA LEU A 65 -10.91 -9.39 -10.61
C LEU A 65 -11.56 -10.78 -10.61
N ALA A 66 -12.89 -10.84 -10.50
CA ALA A 66 -13.65 -12.09 -10.46
C ALA A 66 -13.45 -12.98 -11.71
N GLU A 67 -13.10 -12.37 -12.83
CA GLU A 67 -12.84 -13.09 -14.09
C GLU A 67 -11.39 -13.61 -14.19
N HIS A 68 -10.53 -13.30 -13.20
CA HIS A 68 -9.11 -13.64 -13.19
C HIS A 68 -8.67 -14.44 -11.95
N PRO A 69 -9.25 -15.64 -11.68
CA PRO A 69 -9.02 -16.38 -10.44
C PRO A 69 -7.56 -16.78 -10.21
N GLY A 70 -6.81 -17.12 -11.26
CA GLY A 70 -5.38 -17.44 -11.15
C GLY A 70 -4.54 -16.23 -10.71
N TYR A 71 -4.84 -15.04 -11.23
CA TYR A 71 -4.21 -13.81 -10.80
C TYR A 71 -4.52 -13.50 -9.33
N CYS A 72 -5.77 -13.66 -8.92
CA CYS A 72 -6.17 -13.46 -7.53
C CYS A 72 -5.49 -14.44 -6.56
N GLN A 73 -5.25 -15.68 -6.99
CA GLN A 73 -4.48 -16.65 -6.21
C GLN A 73 -3.03 -16.20 -6.04
N LEU A 74 -2.37 -15.75 -7.10
CA LEU A 74 -1.03 -15.19 -7.05
C LEU A 74 -0.93 -14.05 -6.03
N LEU A 75 -1.88 -13.10 -6.04
CA LEU A 75 -1.89 -11.98 -5.09
C LEU A 75 -2.00 -12.45 -3.63
N ARG A 76 -2.87 -13.44 -3.34
CA ARG A 76 -3.02 -14.01 -1.99
C ARG A 76 -1.74 -14.68 -1.47
N GLU A 77 -1.00 -15.33 -2.35
CA GLU A 77 0.22 -16.06 -1.99
C GLU A 77 1.41 -15.12 -1.76
N SER A 78 1.40 -13.93 -2.37
CA SER A 78 2.56 -13.04 -2.44
C SER A 78 2.60 -11.95 -1.39
N SER A 79 1.50 -11.66 -0.68
CA SER A 79 1.42 -10.53 0.25
C SER A 79 0.71 -10.88 1.55
N GLN A 80 1.04 -10.12 2.60
CA GLN A 80 0.32 -10.13 3.88
C GLN A 80 -0.78 -9.06 3.93
N ASP A 81 -0.59 -7.94 3.22
CA ASP A 81 -1.50 -6.80 3.23
C ASP A 81 -2.13 -6.60 1.85
N LEU A 82 -3.38 -7.05 1.70
CA LEU A 82 -4.19 -6.76 0.53
C LEU A 82 -5.10 -5.57 0.87
N LEU A 83 -4.85 -4.42 0.25
CA LEU A 83 -5.61 -3.18 0.45
C LEU A 83 -6.55 -2.93 -0.71
N LEU A 84 -7.72 -2.40 -0.40
CA LEU A 84 -8.62 -1.88 -1.42
C LEU A 84 -8.05 -0.56 -1.98
N HIS A 85 -7.97 -0.43 -3.31
CA HIS A 85 -7.45 0.75 -4.00
C HIS A 85 -8.49 1.38 -4.93
N GLY A 86 -9.49 2.02 -4.34
CA GLY A 86 -10.68 2.45 -5.06
C GLY A 86 -11.56 1.28 -5.48
N TYR A 87 -12.43 1.51 -6.47
CA TYR A 87 -13.23 0.47 -7.12
C TYR A 87 -12.84 0.28 -8.56
N CYS A 88 -12.87 1.35 -9.36
CA CYS A 88 -12.53 1.30 -10.79
C CYS A 88 -11.34 2.21 -11.17
N HIS A 89 -10.76 2.91 -10.21
CA HIS A 89 -9.59 3.79 -10.40
C HIS A 89 -9.82 4.86 -11.48
N GLN A 90 -11.06 5.28 -11.68
CA GLN A 90 -11.44 6.25 -12.70
C GLN A 90 -12.40 7.30 -12.13
N ARG A 91 -12.08 8.57 -12.34
CA ARG A 91 -12.94 9.67 -11.93
C ARG A 91 -14.28 9.65 -12.67
N LYS A 92 -15.36 9.79 -11.91
CA LYS A 92 -16.73 9.77 -12.46
C LYS A 92 -17.29 11.13 -12.83
N ARG A 93 -16.83 12.22 -12.17
CA ARG A 93 -17.39 13.57 -12.36
C ARG A 93 -16.37 14.70 -12.13
N GLY A 94 -16.58 15.79 -12.85
CA GLY A 94 -15.85 17.05 -12.70
C GLY A 94 -14.46 17.03 -13.35
N TRP A 95 -13.91 18.23 -13.51
CA TRP A 95 -12.56 18.44 -14.01
C TRP A 95 -11.88 19.48 -13.14
N GLY A 96 -10.61 19.33 -12.86
CA GLY A 96 -9.85 20.25 -12.02
C GLY A 96 -8.34 20.02 -12.14
N LEU A 97 -7.56 20.89 -11.52
CA LEU A 97 -6.10 20.82 -11.53
C LEU A 97 -5.59 19.48 -10.96
N THR A 98 -6.21 19.00 -9.88
CA THR A 98 -5.89 17.69 -9.28
C THR A 98 -6.18 16.53 -10.22
N THR A 99 -7.30 16.58 -10.96
CA THR A 99 -7.66 15.58 -11.97
C THR A 99 -6.67 15.57 -13.13
N TRP A 100 -6.22 16.74 -13.55
CA TRP A 100 -5.22 16.86 -14.61
C TRP A 100 -3.87 16.32 -14.18
N LEU A 101 -3.45 16.57 -12.94
CA LEU A 101 -2.22 16.03 -12.36
C LEU A 101 -2.30 14.51 -12.14
N ALA A 102 -3.46 14.01 -11.73
CA ALA A 102 -3.71 12.59 -11.46
C ALA A 102 -4.15 11.79 -12.70
N GLU A 103 -4.15 12.39 -13.89
CA GLU A 103 -4.59 11.75 -15.15
C GLU A 103 -5.98 11.09 -15.06
N GLY A 104 -6.88 11.63 -14.20
CA GLY A 104 -8.23 11.10 -13.98
C GLY A 104 -8.31 9.90 -13.03
N SER A 105 -7.22 9.56 -12.35
CA SER A 105 -7.16 8.45 -11.39
C SER A 105 -7.81 8.75 -10.04
N ASP A 106 -8.17 9.99 -9.76
CA ASP A 106 -8.70 10.49 -8.49
C ASP A 106 -10.20 10.13 -8.28
N GLU A 107 -10.50 8.84 -8.29
CA GLU A 107 -11.87 8.26 -8.30
C GLU A 107 -12.79 8.84 -7.22
N LEU A 108 -12.29 9.06 -6.00
CA LEU A 108 -13.10 9.51 -4.86
C LEU A 108 -13.28 11.03 -4.80
N ASN A 109 -12.53 11.77 -5.60
CA ASN A 109 -12.61 13.22 -5.59
C ASN A 109 -13.92 13.72 -6.24
N GLY A 110 -14.63 14.58 -5.51
CA GLY A 110 -15.93 15.12 -5.96
C GLY A 110 -17.12 14.19 -5.70
N LEU A 111 -16.92 13.02 -5.10
CA LEU A 111 -18.02 12.20 -4.59
C LEU A 111 -18.57 12.78 -3.29
N ASN A 112 -19.89 12.69 -3.07
CA ASN A 112 -20.47 12.96 -1.78
C ASN A 112 -20.24 11.79 -0.80
N PRO A 113 -20.54 11.94 0.52
CA PRO A 113 -20.30 10.88 1.50
C PRO A 113 -21.04 9.56 1.20
N GLN A 114 -22.22 9.61 0.61
CA GLN A 114 -22.98 8.40 0.26
C GLN A 114 -22.35 7.70 -0.96
N GLU A 115 -22.01 8.44 -1.99
CA GLU A 115 -21.33 7.92 -3.19
C GLU A 115 -19.98 7.29 -2.83
N THR A 116 -19.20 7.94 -1.94
CA THR A 116 -17.95 7.38 -1.40
C THR A 116 -18.19 6.06 -0.68
N ARG A 117 -19.22 6.00 0.18
CA ARG A 117 -19.58 4.76 0.90
C ARG A 117 -19.95 3.65 -0.06
N ASP A 118 -20.70 3.95 -1.10
CA ASP A 118 -21.17 2.97 -2.07
C ASP A 118 -20.00 2.44 -2.92
N ALA A 119 -19.04 3.29 -3.28
CA ALA A 119 -17.82 2.87 -3.97
C ALA A 119 -16.97 1.92 -3.08
N ILE A 120 -16.73 2.29 -1.82
CA ILE A 120 -16.00 1.42 -0.87
C ILE A 120 -16.74 0.10 -0.66
N ARG A 121 -18.07 0.13 -0.45
CA ARG A 121 -18.87 -1.08 -0.25
C ARG A 121 -18.82 -2.01 -1.47
N SER A 122 -18.87 -1.46 -2.68
CA SER A 122 -18.73 -2.24 -3.91
C SER A 122 -17.38 -2.94 -3.99
N GLY A 123 -16.29 -2.22 -3.67
CA GLY A 123 -14.95 -2.80 -3.59
C GLY A 123 -14.84 -3.88 -2.52
N GLN A 124 -15.38 -3.66 -1.32
CA GLN A 124 -15.41 -4.64 -0.23
C GLN A 124 -16.17 -5.92 -0.59
N LYS A 125 -17.27 -5.79 -1.35
CA LYS A 125 -18.01 -6.94 -1.85
C LYS A 125 -17.15 -7.81 -2.76
N VAL A 126 -16.48 -7.22 -3.75
CA VAL A 126 -15.57 -7.94 -4.64
C VAL A 126 -14.43 -8.58 -3.86
N PHE A 127 -13.85 -7.88 -2.88
CA PHE A 127 -12.81 -8.44 -2.02
C PHE A 127 -13.29 -9.68 -1.25
N ALA A 128 -14.48 -9.62 -0.66
CA ALA A 128 -15.04 -10.75 0.07
C ALA A 128 -15.29 -11.96 -0.85
N GLU A 129 -15.78 -11.73 -2.05
CA GLU A 129 -16.04 -12.76 -3.05
C GLU A 129 -14.74 -13.40 -3.57
N VAL A 130 -13.74 -12.57 -3.84
CA VAL A 130 -12.49 -13.01 -4.49
C VAL A 130 -11.47 -13.53 -3.47
N PHE A 131 -11.31 -12.85 -2.33
CA PHE A 131 -10.26 -13.15 -1.34
C PHE A 131 -10.78 -13.85 -0.08
N GLY A 132 -12.09 -14.10 0.02
CA GLY A 132 -12.70 -14.79 1.15
C GLY A 132 -12.97 -13.92 2.38
N GLY A 133 -12.78 -12.60 2.27
CA GLY A 133 -13.05 -11.62 3.32
C GLY A 133 -12.90 -10.19 2.80
N PRO A 134 -13.45 -9.19 3.52
CA PRO A 134 -13.30 -7.80 3.15
C PRO A 134 -11.85 -7.33 3.30
N ALA A 135 -11.43 -6.32 2.53
CA ALA A 135 -10.17 -5.66 2.74
C ALA A 135 -10.13 -5.00 4.11
N ARG A 136 -9.05 -5.22 4.86
CA ARG A 136 -8.84 -4.56 6.17
C ARG A 136 -8.38 -3.13 6.00
N GLY A 137 -7.60 -2.85 4.96
CA GLY A 137 -7.02 -1.56 4.68
C GLY A 137 -7.47 -0.96 3.35
N PHE A 138 -7.28 0.34 3.26
CA PHE A 138 -7.57 1.13 2.08
C PHE A 138 -6.41 2.08 1.75
N VAL A 139 -6.12 2.21 0.47
CA VAL A 139 -5.25 3.27 -0.07
C VAL A 139 -6.01 3.98 -1.18
N ALA A 140 -6.10 5.30 -1.10
CA ALA A 140 -6.90 6.05 -2.07
C ALA A 140 -6.17 6.21 -3.41
N PRO A 141 -6.87 6.02 -4.55
CA PRO A 141 -6.35 6.41 -5.84
C PRO A 141 -5.87 7.86 -5.85
N ALA A 142 -4.70 8.10 -6.47
CA ALA A 142 -4.04 9.41 -6.49
C ALA A 142 -3.87 10.05 -5.10
N TRP A 143 -3.87 9.27 -4.02
CA TRP A 143 -3.81 9.73 -2.62
C TRP A 143 -4.97 10.64 -2.19
N GLN A 144 -6.03 10.73 -3.00
CA GLN A 144 -7.19 11.59 -2.78
C GLN A 144 -8.25 10.84 -1.97
N LEU A 145 -8.20 10.96 -0.65
CA LEU A 145 -9.10 10.25 0.27
C LEU A 145 -10.58 10.68 0.15
N GLY A 146 -10.87 11.83 -0.45
CA GLY A 146 -12.23 12.34 -0.54
C GLY A 146 -12.88 12.43 0.85
N ASN A 147 -14.01 11.73 1.00
CA ASN A 147 -14.72 11.62 2.29
C ASN A 147 -14.22 10.46 3.17
N VAL A 148 -13.22 9.68 2.73
CA VAL A 148 -12.56 8.64 3.53
C VAL A 148 -11.50 9.32 4.40
N SER A 149 -11.93 10.10 5.38
CA SER A 149 -11.02 10.77 6.32
C SER A 149 -11.54 10.60 7.73
N ARG A 150 -10.63 10.60 8.71
CA ARG A 150 -11.03 10.81 10.09
C ARG A 150 -11.41 12.27 10.28
N PRO A 151 -12.61 12.60 10.68
CA PRO A 151 -12.75 13.25 11.97
C PRO A 151 -13.57 12.44 12.97
N ASN A 152 -14.30 11.42 12.54
CA ASN A 152 -15.32 10.81 13.41
C ASN A 152 -15.23 9.28 13.54
N GLY A 153 -14.06 8.66 13.31
CA GLY A 153 -13.88 7.21 13.51
C GLY A 153 -14.55 6.31 12.46
N ASN A 154 -15.16 6.88 11.43
CA ASN A 154 -15.86 6.11 10.43
C ASN A 154 -15.03 5.92 9.15
N LEU A 155 -14.15 4.94 9.17
CA LEU A 155 -13.40 4.50 7.99
C LEU A 155 -14.24 3.57 7.08
N PHE A 156 -15.55 3.68 7.08
CA PHE A 156 -16.48 2.86 6.28
C PHE A 156 -16.28 1.34 6.46
N GLY A 157 -15.96 0.89 7.70
CA GLY A 157 -15.71 -0.51 8.01
C GLY A 157 -14.28 -0.99 7.78
N LEU A 158 -13.38 -0.10 7.36
CA LEU A 158 -11.96 -0.37 7.22
C LEU A 158 -11.25 -0.26 8.58
N GLU A 159 -10.24 -1.09 8.81
CA GLU A 159 -9.43 -1.03 10.03
C GLU A 159 -8.38 0.09 9.96
N TYR A 160 -7.87 0.39 8.76
CA TYR A 160 -6.90 1.45 8.55
C TYR A 160 -6.93 2.01 7.12
N VAL A 161 -6.35 3.20 6.99
CA VAL A 161 -6.12 3.87 5.71
C VAL A 161 -4.64 4.19 5.57
N LEU A 162 -4.06 3.83 4.43
CA LEU A 162 -2.73 4.22 4.01
C LEU A 162 -2.82 5.54 3.24
N GLY A 163 -2.36 6.62 3.86
CA GLY A 163 -2.22 7.93 3.23
C GLY A 163 -0.77 8.19 2.81
N PHE A 164 -0.54 9.28 2.09
CA PHE A 164 0.81 9.68 1.66
C PHE A 164 1.74 10.00 2.84
N PHE A 165 1.22 10.65 3.89
CA PHE A 165 2.00 11.11 5.04
C PHE A 165 1.81 10.28 6.31
N ALA A 166 0.87 9.37 6.34
CA ALA A 166 0.61 8.56 7.52
C ALA A 166 -0.27 7.35 7.22
N ILE A 167 -0.13 6.29 8.03
CA ILE A 167 -1.15 5.27 8.22
C ILE A 167 -2.06 5.73 9.36
N GLU A 168 -3.36 5.63 9.16
CA GLU A 168 -4.36 5.99 10.17
C GLU A 168 -5.28 4.80 10.44
N SER A 169 -5.32 4.31 11.68
CA SER A 169 -6.19 3.21 12.08
C SER A 169 -7.54 3.70 12.60
N ALA A 170 -8.57 2.85 12.49
CA ALA A 170 -9.89 3.09 13.09
C ALA A 170 -9.81 3.23 14.62
N ALA A 171 -8.83 2.59 15.27
CA ALA A 171 -8.56 2.72 16.69
C ALA A 171 -7.92 4.06 17.10
N GLY A 172 -7.68 4.97 16.13
CA GLY A 172 -7.12 6.29 16.42
C GLY A 172 -5.59 6.38 16.35
N ARG A 173 -4.88 5.27 16.12
CA ARG A 173 -3.43 5.29 15.95
C ARG A 173 -3.06 5.95 14.63
N ARG A 174 -2.01 6.79 14.67
CA ARG A 174 -1.43 7.43 13.49
C ARG A 174 0.06 7.18 13.45
N ILE A 175 0.54 6.60 12.34
CA ILE A 175 1.96 6.32 12.12
C ILE A 175 2.43 7.25 10.99
N PRO A 176 3.35 8.19 11.27
CA PRO A 176 3.90 9.07 10.25
C PRO A 176 4.69 8.29 9.20
N LEU A 177 4.58 8.69 7.94
CA LEU A 177 5.32 8.11 6.83
C LEU A 177 6.17 9.18 6.13
N ALA A 178 7.35 8.78 5.70
CA ALA A 178 8.17 9.50 4.74
C ALA A 178 8.03 8.79 3.39
N THR A 179 6.95 9.09 2.67
CA THR A 179 6.60 8.40 1.43
C THR A 179 7.22 9.06 0.21
N TRP A 180 7.67 8.25 -0.76
CA TRP A 180 8.01 8.71 -2.11
C TRP A 180 7.52 7.73 -3.17
N THR A 181 7.39 8.25 -4.39
CA THR A 181 6.92 7.52 -5.57
C THR A 181 7.51 8.13 -6.82
N TRP A 182 7.61 7.33 -7.89
CA TRP A 182 7.96 7.83 -9.23
C TRP A 182 6.72 8.08 -10.10
N ASP A 183 5.56 7.58 -9.70
CA ASP A 183 4.33 7.86 -10.45
C ASP A 183 3.79 9.26 -10.12
N CYS A 184 4.35 10.23 -10.82
CA CYS A 184 3.90 11.63 -10.81
C CYS A 184 3.20 11.98 -12.13
N GLY A 185 2.45 11.05 -12.70
CA GLY A 185 1.74 11.22 -13.97
C GLY A 185 2.71 11.57 -15.12
N ARG A 186 2.38 12.62 -15.88
CA ARG A 186 3.21 13.13 -16.99
C ARG A 186 4.57 13.71 -16.55
N TRP A 187 4.73 13.97 -15.25
CA TRP A 187 5.86 14.67 -14.67
C TRP A 187 6.84 13.72 -13.97
N GLY A 188 7.21 12.62 -14.62
CA GLY A 188 8.13 11.61 -14.06
C GLY A 188 9.42 12.18 -13.47
N TRP A 189 9.87 13.38 -13.93
CA TRP A 189 11.00 14.10 -13.31
C TRP A 189 10.71 14.57 -11.87
N LEU A 190 9.44 14.80 -11.50
CA LEU A 190 9.06 15.13 -10.12
C LEU A 190 9.31 13.96 -9.16
N GLY A 191 9.35 12.71 -9.64
CA GLY A 191 9.78 11.56 -8.85
C GLY A 191 11.21 11.71 -8.32
N HIS A 192 12.08 12.40 -9.06
CA HIS A 192 13.43 12.71 -8.57
C HIS A 192 13.43 13.77 -7.46
N VAL A 193 12.52 14.75 -7.53
CA VAL A 193 12.34 15.74 -6.47
C VAL A 193 11.72 15.07 -5.24
N GLY A 194 10.71 14.21 -5.43
CA GLY A 194 10.09 13.40 -4.37
C GLY A 194 11.11 12.52 -3.63
N HIS A 195 12.03 11.90 -4.36
CA HIS A 195 13.13 11.13 -3.78
C HIS A 195 14.03 12.02 -2.88
N GLY A 196 14.38 13.22 -3.34
CA GLY A 196 15.18 14.16 -2.56
C GLY A 196 14.48 14.59 -1.26
N THR A 197 13.18 14.91 -1.32
CA THR A 197 12.38 15.29 -0.14
C THR A 197 12.16 14.10 0.80
N GLY A 198 11.92 12.89 0.28
CA GLY A 198 11.81 11.67 1.09
C GLY A 198 13.09 11.39 1.88
N ARG A 199 14.26 11.47 1.24
CA ARG A 199 15.56 11.35 1.94
C ARG A 199 15.77 12.42 3.00
N LEU A 200 15.34 13.65 2.75
CA LEU A 200 15.43 14.73 3.73
C LEU A 200 14.53 14.45 4.94
N LEU A 201 13.28 14.05 4.74
CA LEU A 201 12.38 13.69 5.84
C LEU A 201 12.92 12.51 6.65
N GLN A 202 13.47 11.51 5.98
CA GLN A 202 14.12 10.36 6.60
C GLN A 202 15.36 10.78 7.42
N SER A 203 16.21 11.66 6.90
CA SER A 203 17.38 12.16 7.62
C SER A 203 17.02 12.99 8.86
N LEU A 204 15.81 13.56 8.87
CA LEU A 204 15.24 14.28 10.02
C LEU A 204 14.55 13.35 11.03
N GLY A 205 14.60 12.02 10.84
CA GLY A 205 13.93 11.04 11.69
C GLY A 205 12.40 11.18 11.70
N ARG A 206 11.81 11.72 10.63
CA ARG A 206 10.37 11.99 10.56
C ARG A 206 9.64 10.91 9.77
N GLY A 207 9.10 9.94 10.49
CA GLY A 207 8.22 8.90 9.95
C GLY A 207 8.94 7.68 9.38
N VAL A 208 8.18 6.61 9.18
CA VAL A 208 8.64 5.37 8.58
C VAL A 208 8.87 5.60 7.08
N PRO A 209 10.06 5.25 6.54
CA PRO A 209 10.28 5.25 5.11
C PRO A 209 9.26 4.37 4.39
N ALA A 210 8.58 4.92 3.40
CA ALA A 210 7.56 4.22 2.65
C ALA A 210 7.74 4.48 1.14
N LEU A 211 7.72 3.42 0.35
CA LEU A 211 7.87 3.47 -1.10
C LEU A 211 6.59 2.98 -1.76
N ALA A 212 5.97 3.85 -2.54
CA ALA A 212 4.84 3.50 -3.39
C ALA A 212 5.35 3.27 -4.82
N THR A 213 5.09 2.08 -5.35
CA THR A 213 5.46 1.65 -6.70
C THR A 213 4.21 1.32 -7.52
N HIS A 214 4.33 1.37 -8.84
CA HIS A 214 3.21 1.14 -9.75
C HIS A 214 3.65 0.25 -10.92
N PRO A 215 2.80 -0.58 -11.51
CA PRO A 215 3.13 -1.39 -12.68
C PRO A 215 3.71 -0.55 -13.83
N ARG A 216 3.23 0.69 -14.00
CA ARG A 216 3.75 1.66 -14.99
C ARG A 216 5.22 2.04 -14.76
N ASP A 217 5.79 1.80 -13.58
CA ASP A 217 7.23 2.02 -13.34
C ASP A 217 8.09 1.06 -14.16
N VAL A 218 7.59 -0.15 -14.45
CA VAL A 218 8.21 -1.12 -15.37
C VAL A 218 8.17 -0.59 -16.79
N GLU A 219 6.98 -0.18 -17.27
CA GLU A 219 6.80 0.35 -18.63
C GLU A 219 7.64 1.61 -18.89
N ARG A 220 7.77 2.48 -17.87
CA ARG A 220 8.53 3.74 -17.96
C ARG A 220 10.03 3.58 -17.74
N GLY A 221 10.50 2.35 -17.44
CA GLY A 221 11.92 2.06 -17.22
C GLY A 221 12.48 2.54 -15.89
N PHE A 222 11.64 2.90 -14.90
CA PHE A 222 12.09 3.29 -13.55
C PHE A 222 12.36 2.09 -12.64
N TRP A 223 11.85 0.92 -12.98
CA TRP A 223 11.90 -0.26 -12.14
C TRP A 223 13.31 -0.67 -11.67
N PRO A 224 14.35 -0.71 -12.51
CA PRO A 224 15.69 -1.06 -12.05
C PRO A 224 16.26 -0.09 -10.99
N ARG A 225 15.88 1.19 -11.07
CA ARG A 225 16.29 2.20 -10.11
C ARG A 225 15.55 2.05 -8.78
N ILE A 226 14.25 1.70 -8.84
CA ILE A 226 13.43 1.43 -7.66
C ILE A 226 13.97 0.23 -6.91
N LEU A 227 14.28 -0.87 -7.60
CA LEU A 227 14.91 -2.06 -7.00
C LEU A 227 16.22 -1.72 -6.30
N ARG A 228 17.07 -0.95 -6.93
CA ARG A 228 18.34 -0.51 -6.32
C ARG A 228 18.11 0.29 -5.04
N LEU A 229 17.14 1.19 -5.05
CA LEU A 229 16.79 1.96 -3.86
C LEU A 229 16.31 1.06 -2.71
N ILE A 230 15.50 0.04 -3.00
CA ILE A 230 15.06 -0.94 -1.99
C ILE A 230 16.29 -1.67 -1.43
N GLN A 231 17.19 -2.15 -2.27
CA GLN A 231 18.42 -2.82 -1.85
C GLN A 231 19.29 -1.92 -0.96
N GLU A 232 19.51 -0.66 -1.36
CA GLU A 232 20.24 0.33 -0.57
C GLU A 232 19.65 0.54 0.84
N HIS A 233 18.30 0.50 0.98
CA HIS A 233 17.66 0.57 2.30
C HIS A 233 17.93 -0.68 3.13
N LEU A 234 17.82 -1.86 2.53
CA LEU A 234 18.11 -3.13 3.22
C LEU A 234 19.58 -3.20 3.66
N GLU A 235 20.52 -2.79 2.81
CA GLU A 235 21.94 -2.71 3.13
C GLU A 235 22.23 -1.69 4.24
N ALA A 236 21.44 -0.61 4.31
CA ALA A 236 21.53 0.38 5.39
C ALA A 236 20.88 -0.09 6.71
N GLY A 237 20.41 -1.36 6.78
CA GLY A 237 19.85 -1.98 7.97
C GLY A 237 18.38 -1.65 8.21
N TYR A 238 17.65 -1.19 7.21
CA TYR A 238 16.19 -1.13 7.28
C TYR A 238 15.59 -2.52 7.08
N GLU A 239 14.49 -2.80 7.76
CA GLU A 239 13.81 -4.09 7.72
C GLU A 239 12.45 -3.94 7.03
N PRO A 240 12.14 -4.79 6.02
CA PRO A 240 10.82 -4.81 5.42
C PRO A 240 9.75 -5.01 6.48
N THR A 241 8.65 -4.29 6.38
CA THR A 241 7.55 -4.39 7.34
C THR A 241 6.20 -4.36 6.64
N SER A 242 5.22 -5.04 7.21
CA SER A 242 3.82 -4.92 6.81
C SER A 242 3.11 -3.81 7.59
N ILE A 243 1.99 -3.32 7.07
CA ILE A 243 1.15 -2.34 7.78
C ILE A 243 0.62 -2.95 9.08
N ALA A 244 0.26 -4.24 9.05
CA ALA A 244 -0.21 -4.96 10.23
C ALA A 244 0.86 -4.98 11.35
N GLU A 245 2.12 -5.25 11.02
CA GLU A 245 3.24 -5.21 11.98
C GLU A 245 3.44 -3.79 12.56
N LEU A 246 3.38 -2.75 11.72
CA LEU A 246 3.47 -1.36 12.16
C LEU A 246 2.33 -0.98 13.12
N LEU A 247 1.11 -1.45 12.84
CA LEU A 247 -0.05 -1.17 13.70
C LEU A 247 -0.05 -1.98 15.01
N GLN A 248 0.70 -3.07 15.12
CA GLN A 248 0.85 -3.86 16.33
C GLN A 248 2.00 -3.39 17.22
N GLY A 249 3.05 -2.78 16.67
CA GLY A 249 4.20 -2.24 17.40
C GLY A 249 3.81 -1.10 18.35
N THR A 250 4.64 -0.82 19.35
CA THR A 250 4.41 0.29 20.29
C THR A 250 4.88 1.62 19.71
N ASP A 251 4.29 2.75 20.12
CA ASP A 251 4.66 4.08 19.62
C ASP A 251 6.14 4.44 19.89
N ALA A 252 6.75 3.84 20.92
CA ALA A 252 8.16 4.01 21.27
C ALA A 252 9.11 3.32 20.28
N GLU A 253 8.65 2.26 19.60
CA GLU A 253 9.46 1.44 18.68
C GLU A 253 9.46 2.00 17.25
N VAL A 254 8.46 2.82 16.89
CA VAL A 254 8.32 3.39 15.54
C VAL A 254 9.04 4.74 15.40
N ALA A 255 9.39 5.39 16.53
CA ALA A 255 10.03 6.71 16.56
C ALA A 255 11.56 6.66 16.73
N ALA A 256 12.14 5.47 16.91
CA ALA A 256 13.57 5.24 17.10
C ALA A 256 14.28 4.93 15.78
#